data_c24e103215f66568763bada2f2a8fddc
#
_entry.id   c24e103215f66568763bada2f2a8fddc
#
_cell.length_a   1.000
_cell.length_b   1.000
_cell.length_c   1.000
_cell.angle_alpha   90.00
_cell.angle_beta   90.00
_cell.angle_gamma   90.00
#
_symmetry.space_group_name_H-M   'P 1'
#
loop_
_entity.id
_entity.type
_entity.pdbx_description
1 polymer ?
#
loop_
_entity_poly.entity_id
_entity_poly.type
_entity_poly.pdbx_seq_one_letter_code
_entity_poly.pdbx_strand_id
1 'polypeptide(L)'
;VIGFSRPQKIVEWIKTNKADVAFLDIRMRGMTGLELAEKIKAKDPETNIIFVTGYDEYALPAMSLHASGYVMKPVSEDKIRRELEHLRFPVNDGGSVLVTAKCFGNFDVYDSKGNLIKFSRSKSKELMAYLILRAGASCTIRELAGILFEDSEFDSSQQAYMQQIITAMMKSLREVGAEACVIRSYNSLAVDASKIDCDYYRFKRGDKDVLKNFEGEFMAQYSWAEYVSGYLERFLDNID
;
A
#
# COMPACT_ATOMS: atom_id res chain seq x y z
N VAL A 1 8.50 18.20 1.04
CA VAL A 1 9.28 18.26 -0.23
C VAL A 1 10.56 19.02 0.01
N ILE A 2 11.71 18.45 -0.43
CA ILE A 2 13.04 19.07 -0.33
C ILE A 2 13.60 19.20 -1.75
N GLY A 3 14.11 20.38 -2.10
CA GLY A 3 14.73 20.64 -3.40
C GLY A 3 16.25 20.75 -3.31
N PHE A 4 16.95 20.18 -4.29
CA PHE A 4 18.40 20.24 -4.40
C PHE A 4 18.81 20.84 -5.74
N SER A 5 19.76 21.75 -5.73
CA SER A 5 20.31 22.39 -6.94
C SER A 5 21.51 21.65 -7.56
N ARG A 6 22.05 20.66 -6.86
CA ARG A 6 23.23 19.88 -7.28
C ARG A 6 23.07 18.41 -6.94
N PRO A 7 23.33 17.47 -7.87
CA PRO A 7 23.18 16.02 -7.64
C PRO A 7 24.01 15.50 -6.47
N GLN A 8 25.22 16.03 -6.27
CA GLN A 8 26.12 15.61 -5.20
C GLN A 8 25.51 15.79 -3.79
N LYS A 9 24.72 16.85 -3.60
CA LYS A 9 24.02 17.07 -2.34
C LYS A 9 22.92 16.01 -2.07
N ILE A 10 22.30 15.50 -3.12
CA ILE A 10 21.33 14.39 -3.00
C ILE A 10 22.06 13.12 -2.56
N VAL A 11 23.21 12.81 -3.18
CA VAL A 11 24.05 11.65 -2.83
C VAL A 11 24.50 11.69 -1.37
N GLU A 12 24.81 12.87 -0.84
CA GLU A 12 25.13 13.02 0.57
C GLU A 12 23.90 12.86 1.47
N TRP A 13 22.78 13.47 1.09
CA TRP A 13 21.56 13.45 1.86
C TRP A 13 20.98 12.04 2.01
N ILE A 14 20.97 11.22 0.95
CA ILE A 14 20.47 9.85 0.99
C ILE A 14 21.29 8.89 1.85
N LYS A 15 22.50 9.27 2.29
CA LYS A 15 23.29 8.44 3.21
C LYS A 15 22.59 8.24 4.56
N THR A 16 21.87 9.25 5.02
CA THR A 16 21.21 9.30 6.33
C THR A 16 19.69 9.49 6.26
N ASN A 17 19.16 9.73 5.07
CA ASN A 17 17.73 9.99 4.87
C ASN A 17 17.16 9.08 3.79
N LYS A 18 15.86 8.86 3.84
CA LYS A 18 15.07 8.16 2.82
C LYS A 18 14.14 9.13 2.11
N ALA A 19 13.83 8.81 0.87
CA ALA A 19 12.84 9.53 0.08
C ALA A 19 11.87 8.53 -0.54
N ASP A 20 10.58 8.77 -0.41
CA ASP A 20 9.54 7.94 -1.03
C ASP A 20 9.50 8.15 -2.55
N VAL A 21 9.70 9.40 -2.99
CA VAL A 21 9.71 9.80 -4.41
C VAL A 21 10.85 10.77 -4.68
N ALA A 22 11.61 10.52 -5.74
CA ALA A 22 12.62 11.43 -6.25
C ALA A 22 12.25 11.88 -7.67
N PHE A 23 12.01 13.19 -7.85
CA PHE A 23 11.86 13.81 -9.17
C PHE A 23 13.23 14.24 -9.68
N LEU A 24 13.67 13.69 -10.81
CA LEU A 24 15.00 13.89 -11.35
C LEU A 24 14.95 14.42 -12.78
N ASP A 25 15.66 15.52 -13.05
CA ASP A 25 15.98 15.85 -14.45
C ASP A 25 17.11 14.95 -14.94
N ILE A 26 17.06 14.54 -16.20
CA ILE A 26 18.09 13.68 -16.80
C ILE A 26 19.37 14.46 -17.06
N ARG A 27 19.25 15.66 -17.61
CA ARG A 27 20.41 16.50 -17.90
C ARG A 27 20.72 17.47 -16.77
N MET A 28 21.66 17.09 -15.91
CA MET A 28 22.16 17.93 -14.83
C MET A 28 23.68 18.10 -14.93
N ARG A 29 24.20 19.20 -14.39
CA ARG A 29 25.67 19.46 -14.37
C ARG A 29 26.36 18.52 -13.37
N GLY A 30 27.40 17.83 -13.83
CA GLY A 30 28.30 17.02 -13.01
C GLY A 30 27.87 15.58 -12.77
N MET A 31 26.60 15.23 -12.95
CA MET A 31 26.06 13.88 -12.89
C MET A 31 24.72 13.85 -13.60
N THR A 32 24.47 12.85 -14.41
CA THR A 32 23.17 12.67 -15.06
C THR A 32 22.09 12.19 -14.07
N GLY A 33 20.83 12.43 -14.40
CA GLY A 33 19.71 11.91 -13.62
C GLY A 33 19.65 10.38 -13.56
N LEU A 34 20.12 9.70 -14.63
CA LEU A 34 20.21 8.24 -14.65
C LEU A 34 21.27 7.72 -13.66
N GLU A 35 22.47 8.28 -13.68
CA GLU A 35 23.51 7.93 -12.69
C GLU A 35 23.10 8.23 -11.25
N LEU A 36 22.34 9.31 -11.04
CA LEU A 36 21.81 9.63 -9.72
C LEU A 36 20.73 8.64 -9.30
N ALA A 37 19.85 8.23 -10.22
CA ALA A 37 18.83 7.23 -9.97
C ALA A 37 19.42 5.87 -9.57
N GLU A 38 20.51 5.43 -10.25
CA GLU A 38 21.24 4.22 -9.86
C GLU A 38 21.77 4.29 -8.43
N LYS A 39 22.35 5.43 -8.05
CA LYS A 39 22.87 5.64 -6.67
C LYS A 39 21.76 5.64 -5.63
N ILE A 40 20.61 6.25 -5.94
CA ILE A 40 19.43 6.23 -5.06
C ILE A 40 18.92 4.81 -4.92
N LYS A 41 18.72 4.09 -6.03
CA LYS A 41 18.24 2.70 -6.03
C LYS A 41 19.19 1.72 -5.34
N ALA A 42 20.51 1.92 -5.46
CA ALA A 42 21.50 1.12 -4.75
C ALA A 42 21.43 1.30 -3.23
N LYS A 43 20.98 2.46 -2.76
CA LYS A 43 20.83 2.77 -1.33
C LYS A 43 19.46 2.36 -0.81
N ASP A 44 18.41 2.66 -1.56
CA ASP A 44 17.03 2.32 -1.24
C ASP A 44 16.28 1.93 -2.53
N PRO A 45 16.14 0.62 -2.80
CA PRO A 45 15.46 0.11 -4.01
C PRO A 45 14.00 0.53 -4.10
N GLU A 46 13.36 0.88 -2.97
CA GLU A 46 11.93 1.23 -2.91
C GLU A 46 11.67 2.71 -3.24
N THR A 47 12.68 3.57 -3.28
CA THR A 47 12.48 4.96 -3.70
C THR A 47 11.90 5.01 -5.10
N ASN A 48 10.73 5.62 -5.27
CA ASN A 48 10.13 5.84 -6.58
C ASN A 48 10.91 6.91 -7.34
N ILE A 49 11.39 6.59 -8.52
CA ILE A 49 12.08 7.54 -9.40
C ILE A 49 11.10 8.00 -10.47
N ILE A 50 10.87 9.31 -10.56
CA ILE A 50 10.13 9.94 -11.65
C ILE A 50 11.06 10.89 -12.38
N PHE A 51 11.35 10.60 -13.63
CA PHE A 51 12.15 11.50 -14.46
C PHE A 51 11.29 12.65 -15.00
N VAL A 52 11.81 13.86 -14.92
CA VAL A 52 11.16 15.09 -15.42
C VAL A 52 12.10 15.78 -16.38
N THR A 53 11.91 15.60 -17.68
CA THR A 53 12.88 16.02 -18.68
C THR A 53 12.23 16.54 -19.97
N GLY A 54 13.00 17.27 -20.77
CA GLY A 54 12.58 17.70 -22.11
C GLY A 54 13.02 16.76 -23.22
N TYR A 55 13.57 15.60 -22.91
CA TYR A 55 14.18 14.67 -23.87
C TYR A 55 13.47 13.33 -23.82
N ASP A 56 12.94 12.86 -24.95
CA ASP A 56 12.21 11.61 -25.09
C ASP A 56 13.12 10.39 -25.32
N GLU A 57 14.31 10.59 -25.86
CA GLU A 57 15.28 9.53 -26.14
C GLU A 57 15.75 8.74 -24.92
N TYR A 58 15.56 9.27 -23.69
CA TYR A 58 15.96 8.60 -22.44
C TYR A 58 14.83 7.76 -21.80
N ALA A 59 13.66 7.65 -22.42
CA ALA A 59 12.55 6.87 -21.86
C ALA A 59 12.90 5.39 -21.68
N LEU A 60 13.56 4.77 -22.67
CA LEU A 60 13.97 3.36 -22.58
C LEU A 60 15.05 3.13 -21.51
N PRO A 61 16.15 3.91 -21.43
CA PRO A 61 17.10 3.83 -20.31
C PRO A 61 16.44 4.03 -18.93
N ALA A 62 15.49 4.96 -18.81
CA ALA A 62 14.76 5.18 -17.56
C ALA A 62 13.93 3.95 -17.15
N MET A 63 13.28 3.28 -18.09
CA MET A 63 12.53 2.04 -17.85
C MET A 63 13.44 0.90 -17.40
N SER A 64 14.65 0.79 -17.97
CA SER A 64 15.64 -0.22 -17.57
C SER A 64 16.10 -0.05 -16.13
N LEU A 65 16.05 1.16 -15.58
CA LEU A 65 16.31 1.46 -14.17
C LEU A 65 15.08 1.27 -13.27
N HIS A 66 14.02 0.67 -13.82
CA HIS A 66 12.78 0.49 -13.10
C HIS A 66 12.21 1.80 -12.52
N ALA A 67 12.28 2.89 -13.29
CA ALA A 67 11.63 4.15 -12.92
C ALA A 67 10.13 3.93 -12.70
N SER A 68 9.57 4.67 -11.76
CA SER A 68 8.13 4.64 -11.46
C SER A 68 7.33 5.55 -12.38
N GLY A 69 8.00 6.52 -13.03
CA GLY A 69 7.33 7.43 -13.95
C GLY A 69 8.28 8.25 -14.82
N TYR A 70 7.70 8.89 -15.88
CA TYR A 70 8.42 9.71 -16.84
C TYR A 70 7.56 10.88 -17.31
N VAL A 71 7.92 12.09 -16.95
CA VAL A 71 7.16 13.30 -17.26
C VAL A 71 7.93 14.17 -18.25
N MET A 72 7.32 14.40 -19.42
CA MET A 72 7.86 15.32 -20.39
C MET A 72 7.56 16.78 -20.01
N LYS A 73 8.60 17.65 -20.06
CA LYS A 73 8.42 19.09 -19.97
C LYS A 73 7.63 19.62 -21.19
N PRO A 74 6.70 20.58 -21.05
CA PRO A 74 6.39 21.33 -19.83
C PRO A 74 5.60 20.49 -18.82
N VAL A 75 5.94 20.69 -17.55
CA VAL A 75 5.30 20.02 -16.42
C VAL A 75 3.94 20.65 -16.15
N SER A 76 2.93 19.81 -15.91
CA SER A 76 1.63 20.24 -15.38
C SER A 76 1.26 19.43 -14.14
N GLU A 77 0.38 19.98 -13.32
CA GLU A 77 -0.11 19.29 -12.12
C GLU A 77 -0.75 17.94 -12.47
N ASP A 78 -1.56 17.89 -13.53
CA ASP A 78 -2.23 16.66 -13.95
C ASP A 78 -1.23 15.55 -14.36
N LYS A 79 -0.12 15.90 -15.03
CA LYS A 79 0.92 14.95 -15.38
C LYS A 79 1.60 14.37 -14.14
N ILE A 80 1.96 15.23 -13.19
CA ILE A 80 2.57 14.79 -11.92
C ILE A 80 1.59 13.92 -11.14
N ARG A 81 0.34 14.31 -11.03
CA ARG A 81 -0.70 13.56 -10.32
C ARG A 81 -0.86 12.16 -10.87
N ARG A 82 -0.93 12.00 -12.19
CA ARG A 82 -1.03 10.69 -12.86
C ARG A 82 0.15 9.77 -12.51
N GLU A 83 1.37 10.29 -12.52
CA GLU A 83 2.54 9.48 -12.16
C GLU A 83 2.53 9.10 -10.67
N LEU A 84 2.06 10.01 -9.79
CA LEU A 84 1.92 9.72 -8.36
C LEU A 84 0.82 8.69 -8.04
N GLU A 85 -0.22 8.60 -8.86
CA GLU A 85 -1.28 7.58 -8.73
C GLU A 85 -0.81 6.17 -9.13
N HIS A 86 0.28 6.06 -9.91
CA HIS A 86 0.79 4.79 -10.45
C HIS A 86 2.20 4.45 -9.95
N LEU A 87 2.57 4.93 -8.78
CA LEU A 87 3.88 4.64 -8.19
C LEU A 87 4.09 3.13 -8.02
N ARG A 88 5.30 2.69 -8.34
CA ARG A 88 5.70 1.28 -8.21
C ARG A 88 5.72 0.82 -6.75
N PHE A 89 6.15 1.71 -5.85
CA PHE A 89 6.14 1.49 -4.41
C PHE A 89 5.16 2.47 -3.77
N PRO A 90 4.23 1.99 -2.94
CA PRO A 90 3.28 2.86 -2.25
C PRO A 90 4.03 3.91 -1.42
N VAL A 91 3.72 5.17 -1.64
CA VAL A 91 4.21 6.26 -0.78
C VAL A 91 3.29 6.35 0.42
N ASN A 92 3.85 6.19 1.60
CA ASN A 92 3.16 6.61 2.81
C ASN A 92 3.18 8.13 2.83
N ASP A 93 2.06 8.72 2.47
CA ASP A 93 1.81 10.18 2.45
C ASP A 93 1.92 10.80 3.85
N GLY A 94 2.88 10.55 4.67
CA GLY A 94 3.04 11.17 6.00
C GLY A 94 1.73 11.40 6.78
N GLY A 95 0.63 10.96 6.23
CA GLY A 95 -0.66 10.81 6.86
C GLY A 95 -0.46 9.79 7.97
N SER A 96 -0.62 10.21 9.22
CA SER A 96 -0.46 9.35 10.37
C SER A 96 -1.12 7.99 10.11
N VAL A 97 -0.36 6.90 10.25
CA VAL A 97 -0.92 5.54 10.31
C VAL A 97 -2.07 5.58 11.31
N LEU A 98 -3.26 5.33 10.85
CA LEU A 98 -4.47 5.40 11.67
C LEU A 98 -4.72 4.09 12.40
N VAL A 99 -4.33 2.98 11.77
CA VAL A 99 -4.48 1.64 12.34
C VAL A 99 -3.24 0.79 12.06
N THR A 100 -2.90 -0.07 13.02
CA THR A 100 -1.95 -1.16 12.83
C THR A 100 -2.72 -2.47 12.81
N ALA A 101 -2.51 -3.29 11.77
CA ALA A 101 -3.15 -4.60 11.68
C ALA A 101 -2.12 -5.72 11.83
N LYS A 102 -2.46 -6.74 12.62
CA LYS A 102 -1.75 -7.99 12.71
C LYS A 102 -2.50 -9.00 11.84
N CYS A 103 -1.85 -9.47 10.77
CA CYS A 103 -2.43 -10.40 9.80
C CYS A 103 -1.86 -11.82 9.96
N PHE A 104 -0.65 -11.97 10.51
CA PHE A 104 -0.03 -13.27 10.76
C PHE A 104 -0.50 -13.85 12.09
N GLY A 105 -0.89 -15.15 12.06
CA GLY A 105 -1.67 -15.78 13.08
C GLY A 105 -3.12 -15.28 13.06
N ASN A 106 -3.67 -14.89 14.21
CA ASN A 106 -5.01 -14.31 14.29
C ASN A 106 -5.01 -12.85 13.86
N PHE A 107 -6.03 -12.46 13.08
CA PHE A 107 -6.22 -11.08 12.67
C PHE A 107 -6.68 -10.19 13.81
N ASP A 108 -5.95 -9.11 14.05
CA ASP A 108 -6.31 -8.06 15.00
C ASP A 108 -5.98 -6.67 14.45
N VAL A 109 -6.72 -5.65 14.88
CA VAL A 109 -6.53 -4.25 14.48
C VAL A 109 -6.40 -3.38 15.71
N TYR A 110 -5.40 -2.50 15.69
CA TYR A 110 -5.06 -1.59 16.78
C TYR A 110 -5.16 -0.14 16.29
N ASP A 111 -5.56 0.74 17.18
CA ASP A 111 -5.56 2.19 16.92
C ASP A 111 -4.13 2.76 16.91
N SER A 112 -3.99 4.04 16.57
CA SER A 112 -2.70 4.76 16.57
C SER A 112 -2.01 4.83 17.94
N LYS A 113 -2.70 4.47 19.02
CA LYS A 113 -2.18 4.41 20.39
C LYS A 113 -1.81 2.98 20.81
N GLY A 114 -2.01 1.99 19.94
CA GLY A 114 -1.76 0.58 20.20
C GLY A 114 -2.88 -0.13 20.97
N ASN A 115 -4.06 0.46 21.11
CA ASN A 115 -5.20 -0.21 21.74
C ASN A 115 -5.96 -1.06 20.73
N LEU A 116 -6.38 -2.27 21.13
CA LEU A 116 -7.18 -3.16 20.30
C LEU A 116 -8.52 -2.53 19.95
N ILE A 117 -8.83 -2.45 18.65
CA ILE A 117 -10.13 -1.97 18.17
C ILE A 117 -11.17 -3.08 18.31
N LYS A 118 -12.20 -2.81 19.10
CA LYS A 118 -13.31 -3.75 19.33
C LYS A 118 -14.40 -3.54 18.28
N PHE A 119 -14.58 -4.53 17.44
CA PHE A 119 -15.69 -4.55 16.49
C PHE A 119 -16.94 -5.13 17.17
N SER A 120 -18.07 -4.43 17.06
CA SER A 120 -19.32 -4.84 17.69
C SER A 120 -19.94 -6.12 17.07
N ARG A 121 -19.47 -6.53 15.89
CA ARG A 121 -19.86 -7.75 15.17
C ARG A 121 -18.62 -8.45 14.62
N SER A 122 -18.55 -9.79 14.74
CA SER A 122 -17.44 -10.59 14.18
C SER A 122 -17.30 -10.39 12.66
N LYS A 123 -18.42 -10.34 11.93
CA LYS A 123 -18.45 -10.10 10.48
C LYS A 123 -17.94 -8.70 10.09
N SER A 124 -18.00 -7.71 10.98
CA SER A 124 -17.39 -6.39 10.75
C SER A 124 -15.87 -6.44 10.83
N LYS A 125 -15.32 -7.24 11.74
CA LYS A 125 -13.87 -7.51 11.83
C LYS A 125 -13.38 -8.29 10.63
N GLU A 126 -14.12 -9.31 10.21
CA GLU A 126 -13.84 -10.12 9.03
C GLU A 126 -13.87 -9.30 7.73
N LEU A 127 -14.84 -8.38 7.59
CA LEU A 127 -14.89 -7.43 6.48
C LEU A 127 -13.61 -6.58 6.42
N MET A 128 -13.17 -6.03 7.55
CA MET A 128 -11.93 -5.25 7.63
C MET A 128 -10.71 -6.09 7.25
N ALA A 129 -10.64 -7.35 7.69
CA ALA A 129 -9.56 -8.28 7.35
C ALA A 129 -9.47 -8.50 5.84
N TYR A 130 -10.61 -8.76 5.19
CA TYR A 130 -10.65 -8.97 3.75
C TYR A 130 -10.27 -7.70 2.96
N LEU A 131 -10.73 -6.53 3.38
CA LEU A 131 -10.35 -5.27 2.73
C LEU A 131 -8.84 -5.00 2.86
N ILE A 132 -8.21 -5.34 3.99
CA ILE A 132 -6.75 -5.25 4.18
C ILE A 132 -6.03 -6.23 3.25
N LEU A 133 -6.50 -7.48 3.13
CA LEU A 133 -5.95 -8.44 2.16
C LEU A 133 -5.96 -7.87 0.74
N ARG A 134 -7.03 -7.15 0.35
CA ARG A 134 -7.16 -6.53 -0.98
C ARG A 134 -6.27 -5.30 -1.18
N ALA A 135 -5.63 -4.80 -0.14
CA ALA A 135 -4.55 -3.78 -0.18
C ALA A 135 -4.88 -2.54 -1.05
N GLY A 136 -6.09 -2.00 -0.91
CA GLY A 136 -6.55 -0.82 -1.64
C GLY A 136 -7.36 -1.13 -2.91
N ALA A 137 -7.41 -2.39 -3.37
CA ALA A 137 -8.29 -2.76 -4.48
C ALA A 137 -9.76 -2.61 -4.07
N SER A 138 -10.55 -1.94 -4.92
CA SER A 138 -11.99 -1.75 -4.70
C SER A 138 -12.74 -3.08 -4.79
N CYS A 139 -13.60 -3.35 -3.80
CA CYS A 139 -14.44 -4.55 -3.73
C CYS A 139 -15.91 -4.14 -3.74
N THR A 140 -16.70 -4.71 -4.63
CA THR A 140 -18.15 -4.46 -4.65
C THR A 140 -18.84 -5.11 -3.45
N ILE A 141 -19.99 -4.55 -3.04
CA ILE A 141 -20.79 -5.13 -1.93
C ILE A 141 -21.16 -6.58 -2.21
N ARG A 142 -21.41 -6.93 -3.47
CA ARG A 142 -21.72 -8.30 -3.88
C ARG A 142 -20.53 -9.26 -3.71
N GLU A 143 -19.33 -8.85 -4.12
CA GLU A 143 -18.09 -9.62 -3.90
C GLU A 143 -17.85 -9.84 -2.41
N LEU A 144 -17.96 -8.78 -1.61
CA LEU A 144 -17.79 -8.86 -0.16
C LEU A 144 -18.81 -9.79 0.49
N ALA A 145 -20.07 -9.75 0.05
CA ALA A 145 -21.09 -10.67 0.53
C ALA A 145 -20.75 -12.13 0.20
N GLY A 146 -20.28 -12.41 -1.01
CA GLY A 146 -19.87 -13.76 -1.41
C GLY A 146 -18.74 -14.33 -0.58
N ILE A 147 -17.82 -13.48 -0.10
CA ILE A 147 -16.71 -13.91 0.79
C ILE A 147 -17.19 -14.12 2.24
N LEU A 148 -18.02 -13.21 2.75
CA LEU A 148 -18.49 -13.29 4.15
C LEU A 148 -19.55 -14.36 4.37
N PHE A 149 -20.25 -14.79 3.31
CA PHE A 149 -21.40 -15.69 3.37
C PHE A 149 -21.36 -16.70 2.21
N GLU A 150 -20.37 -17.60 2.25
CA GLU A 150 -20.00 -18.53 1.17
C GLU A 150 -21.19 -19.31 0.55
N ASP A 151 -22.22 -19.63 1.33
CA ASP A 151 -23.33 -20.51 0.92
C ASP A 151 -24.66 -19.79 0.68
N SER A 152 -24.70 -18.46 0.61
CA SER A 152 -25.95 -17.72 0.51
C SER A 152 -26.09 -16.93 -0.80
N GLU A 153 -27.28 -16.96 -1.38
CA GLU A 153 -27.61 -16.13 -2.54
C GLU A 153 -27.69 -14.65 -2.15
N PHE A 154 -27.11 -13.79 -3.01
CA PHE A 154 -27.12 -12.35 -2.79
C PHE A 154 -28.48 -11.76 -3.15
N ASP A 155 -29.37 -11.66 -2.18
CA ASP A 155 -30.68 -11.06 -2.26
C ASP A 155 -30.76 -9.68 -1.55
N SER A 156 -31.98 -9.10 -1.51
CA SER A 156 -32.22 -7.81 -0.84
C SER A 156 -32.02 -7.89 0.68
N SER A 157 -32.27 -9.02 1.31
CA SER A 157 -32.07 -9.24 2.76
C SER A 157 -30.56 -9.25 3.08
N GLN A 158 -29.78 -9.98 2.27
CA GLN A 158 -28.32 -10.05 2.42
C GLN A 158 -27.68 -8.69 2.14
N GLN A 159 -28.18 -7.95 1.15
CA GLN A 159 -27.73 -6.58 0.90
C GLN A 159 -27.97 -5.67 2.11
N ALA A 160 -29.15 -5.75 2.73
CA ALA A 160 -29.47 -4.98 3.94
C ALA A 160 -28.57 -5.39 5.11
N TYR A 161 -28.29 -6.68 5.26
CA TYR A 161 -27.39 -7.18 6.31
C TYR A 161 -25.93 -6.73 6.09
N MET A 162 -25.45 -6.73 4.85
CA MET A 162 -24.13 -6.17 4.51
C MET A 162 -24.03 -4.69 4.90
N GLN A 163 -25.07 -3.88 4.67
CA GLN A 163 -25.08 -2.47 5.09
C GLN A 163 -24.98 -2.33 6.62
N GLN A 164 -25.59 -3.23 7.40
CA GLN A 164 -25.43 -3.23 8.85
C GLN A 164 -24.01 -3.59 9.29
N ILE A 165 -23.36 -4.56 8.62
CA ILE A 165 -21.97 -4.95 8.88
C ILE A 165 -21.03 -3.79 8.59
N ILE A 166 -21.19 -3.13 7.43
CA ILE A 166 -20.41 -1.97 7.02
C ILE A 166 -20.60 -0.83 8.02
N THR A 167 -21.84 -0.55 8.41
CA THR A 167 -22.14 0.50 9.39
C THR A 167 -21.50 0.22 10.74
N ALA A 168 -21.54 -1.04 11.20
CA ALA A 168 -20.89 -1.46 12.44
C ALA A 168 -19.35 -1.33 12.37
N MET A 169 -18.74 -1.73 11.25
CA MET A 169 -17.30 -1.55 11.02
C MET A 169 -16.92 -0.06 11.07
N MET A 170 -17.60 0.77 10.30
CA MET A 170 -17.35 2.21 10.25
C MET A 170 -17.55 2.90 11.60
N LYS A 171 -18.54 2.44 12.40
CA LYS A 171 -18.74 2.95 13.76
C LYS A 171 -17.55 2.64 14.65
N SER A 172 -17.06 1.39 14.68
CA SER A 172 -15.88 1.02 15.49
C SER A 172 -14.63 1.80 15.09
N LEU A 173 -14.41 2.04 13.79
CA LEU A 173 -13.28 2.84 13.31
C LEU A 173 -13.43 4.33 13.68
N ARG A 174 -14.65 4.88 13.62
CA ARG A 174 -14.93 6.27 14.00
C ARG A 174 -14.66 6.54 15.47
N GLU A 175 -15.00 5.60 16.35
CA GLU A 175 -14.78 5.71 17.79
C GLU A 175 -13.30 5.91 18.17
N VAL A 176 -12.38 5.48 17.29
CA VAL A 176 -10.93 5.64 17.47
C VAL A 176 -10.31 6.65 16.49
N GLY A 177 -11.13 7.37 15.72
CA GLY A 177 -10.65 8.37 14.74
C GLY A 177 -9.99 7.77 13.49
N ALA A 178 -10.23 6.49 13.19
CA ALA A 178 -9.59 5.76 12.10
C ALA A 178 -10.50 5.54 10.87
N GLU A 179 -11.67 6.16 10.81
CA GLU A 179 -12.63 5.95 9.70
C GLU A 179 -12.06 6.30 8.32
N ALA A 180 -11.09 7.21 8.25
CA ALA A 180 -10.45 7.61 7.01
C ALA A 180 -9.51 6.54 6.41
N CYS A 181 -9.28 5.42 7.10
CA CYS A 181 -8.58 4.26 6.51
C CYS A 181 -9.48 3.43 5.57
N VAL A 182 -10.79 3.72 5.51
CA VAL A 182 -11.73 3.05 4.60
C VAL A 182 -12.29 4.05 3.60
N ILE A 183 -12.13 3.73 2.33
CA ILE A 183 -12.65 4.48 1.18
C ILE A 183 -14.01 3.87 0.81
N ARG A 184 -15.05 4.70 0.79
CA ARG A 184 -16.40 4.30 0.37
C ARG A 184 -16.73 4.94 -0.97
N SER A 185 -17.12 4.12 -1.94
CA SER A 185 -17.63 4.57 -3.23
C SER A 185 -19.05 4.03 -3.45
N TYR A 186 -19.67 4.41 -4.57
CA TYR A 186 -20.96 3.84 -4.90
C TYR A 186 -20.86 2.31 -5.04
N ASN A 187 -21.59 1.60 -4.18
CA ASN A 187 -21.66 0.12 -4.15
C ASN A 187 -20.31 -0.61 -3.99
N SER A 188 -19.27 0.03 -3.49
CA SER A 188 -17.97 -0.60 -3.24
C SER A 188 -17.23 0.00 -2.05
N LEU A 189 -16.28 -0.79 -1.52
CA LEU A 189 -15.38 -0.42 -0.45
C LEU A 189 -13.93 -0.74 -0.83
N ALA A 190 -13.00 0.04 -0.30
CA ALA A 190 -11.57 -0.24 -0.31
C ALA A 190 -10.96 0.24 1.01
N VAL A 191 -9.73 -0.14 1.29
CA VAL A 191 -8.92 0.50 2.31
C VAL A 191 -7.93 1.47 1.67
N ASP A 192 -7.61 2.54 2.38
CA ASP A 192 -6.44 3.36 2.09
C ASP A 192 -5.22 2.71 2.73
N ALA A 193 -4.48 1.93 1.95
CA ALA A 193 -3.33 1.16 2.42
C ALA A 193 -2.22 2.06 3.01
N SER A 194 -2.15 3.34 2.63
CA SER A 194 -1.19 4.30 3.18
C SER A 194 -1.45 4.66 4.65
N LYS A 195 -2.68 4.46 5.11
CA LYS A 195 -3.11 4.72 6.50
C LYS A 195 -3.08 3.48 7.39
N ILE A 196 -2.65 2.35 6.84
CA ILE A 196 -2.62 1.06 7.52
C ILE A 196 -1.19 0.54 7.55
N ASP A 197 -0.63 0.36 8.74
CA ASP A 197 0.58 -0.44 8.91
C ASP A 197 0.19 -1.88 9.22
N CYS A 198 0.69 -2.85 8.47
CA CYS A 198 0.47 -4.26 8.79
C CYS A 198 1.63 -5.16 8.37
N ASP A 199 1.79 -6.26 9.08
CA ASP A 199 2.80 -7.29 8.84
C ASP A 199 2.69 -7.87 7.42
N TYR A 200 1.49 -8.10 6.90
CA TYR A 200 1.26 -8.56 5.54
C TYR A 200 1.81 -7.59 4.46
N TYR A 201 1.62 -6.28 4.63
CA TYR A 201 2.17 -5.31 3.67
C TYR A 201 3.68 -5.21 3.78
N ARG A 202 4.25 -5.31 4.99
CA ARG A 202 5.69 -5.37 5.21
C ARG A 202 6.29 -6.65 4.60
N PHE A 203 5.65 -7.79 4.78
CA PHE A 203 6.03 -9.07 4.16
C PHE A 203 6.12 -8.94 2.64
N LYS A 204 5.08 -8.42 1.99
CA LYS A 204 5.05 -8.23 0.53
C LYS A 204 6.12 -7.26 0.02
N ARG A 205 6.60 -6.36 0.86
CA ARG A 205 7.73 -5.45 0.54
C ARG A 205 9.10 -6.05 0.83
N GLY A 206 9.16 -7.27 1.33
CA GLY A 206 10.43 -7.95 1.62
C GLY A 206 11.10 -7.51 2.93
N ASP A 207 10.32 -7.05 3.92
CA ASP A 207 10.83 -6.72 5.25
C ASP A 207 11.43 -7.97 5.90
N LYS A 208 12.75 -7.96 6.10
CA LYS A 208 13.52 -9.13 6.55
C LYS A 208 13.11 -9.64 7.93
N ASP A 209 12.70 -8.74 8.82
CA ASP A 209 12.29 -9.13 10.16
C ASP A 209 10.93 -9.82 10.12
N VAL A 210 10.02 -9.34 9.28
CA VAL A 210 8.71 -9.93 9.09
C VAL A 210 8.82 -11.27 8.35
N LEU A 211 9.63 -11.35 7.29
CA LEU A 211 9.87 -12.59 6.54
C LEU A 211 10.42 -13.70 7.46
N LYS A 212 11.41 -13.38 8.29
CA LYS A 212 12.04 -14.34 9.21
C LYS A 212 11.09 -14.86 10.30
N ASN A 213 10.11 -14.05 10.72
CA ASN A 213 9.18 -14.39 11.80
C ASN A 213 7.82 -14.90 11.30
N PHE A 214 7.67 -15.14 10.00
CA PHE A 214 6.45 -15.71 9.45
C PHE A 214 6.39 -17.22 9.72
N GLU A 215 5.36 -17.66 10.44
CA GLU A 215 5.17 -19.05 10.89
C GLU A 215 4.16 -19.83 10.00
N GLY A 216 3.83 -19.34 8.79
CA GLY A 216 2.90 -20.00 7.87
C GLY A 216 1.41 -19.69 8.11
N GLU A 217 1.04 -19.04 9.21
CA GLU A 217 -0.34 -18.72 9.51
C GLU A 217 -0.71 -17.30 9.08
N PHE A 218 -1.81 -17.17 8.34
CA PHE A 218 -2.38 -15.90 7.89
C PHE A 218 -3.86 -15.82 8.21
N MET A 219 -4.26 -14.87 9.07
CA MET A 219 -5.67 -14.64 9.46
C MET A 219 -6.42 -15.93 9.76
N ALA A 220 -5.80 -16.83 10.58
CA ALA A 220 -6.19 -18.22 10.79
C ALA A 220 -7.64 -18.44 11.24
N GLN A 221 -8.33 -17.40 11.73
CA GLN A 221 -9.75 -17.48 12.10
C GLN A 221 -10.72 -17.42 10.93
N TYR A 222 -10.26 -17.24 9.67
CA TYR A 222 -11.12 -17.11 8.49
C TYR A 222 -10.81 -18.19 7.46
N SER A 223 -11.84 -18.93 7.01
CA SER A 223 -11.74 -20.02 6.03
C SER A 223 -11.11 -19.57 4.70
N TRP A 224 -11.53 -18.42 4.20
CA TRP A 224 -11.02 -17.86 2.95
C TRP A 224 -9.52 -17.51 2.99
N ALA A 225 -8.93 -17.33 4.18
CA ALA A 225 -7.53 -16.98 4.33
C ALA A 225 -6.56 -18.17 4.14
N GLU A 226 -7.04 -19.41 4.19
CA GLU A 226 -6.23 -20.61 4.02
C GLU A 226 -5.51 -20.64 2.66
N TYR A 227 -6.19 -20.22 1.59
CA TYR A 227 -5.58 -20.13 0.26
C TYR A 227 -4.44 -19.11 0.20
N VAL A 228 -4.51 -18.05 1.01
CA VAL A 228 -3.49 -17.01 1.06
C VAL A 228 -2.24 -17.53 1.76
N SER A 229 -2.38 -18.32 2.83
CA SER A 229 -1.26 -18.93 3.55
C SER A 229 -0.36 -19.73 2.60
N GLY A 230 -0.93 -20.62 1.80
CA GLY A 230 -0.17 -21.41 0.83
C GLY A 230 0.46 -20.58 -0.31
N TYR A 231 -0.06 -19.39 -0.61
CA TYR A 231 0.57 -18.46 -1.53
C TYR A 231 1.79 -17.76 -0.88
N LEU A 232 1.66 -17.36 0.38
CA LEU A 232 2.74 -16.68 1.12
C LEU A 232 3.93 -17.59 1.36
N GLU A 233 3.71 -18.87 1.65
CA GLU A 233 4.78 -19.88 1.77
C GLU A 233 5.57 -19.99 0.47
N ARG A 234 4.88 -20.17 -0.66
CA ARG A 234 5.53 -20.21 -1.98
C ARG A 234 6.25 -18.92 -2.37
N PHE A 235 5.80 -17.78 -1.84
CA PHE A 235 6.46 -16.49 -2.05
C PHE A 235 7.81 -16.45 -1.33
N LEU A 236 7.92 -17.03 -0.11
CA LEU A 236 9.19 -17.18 0.62
C LEU A 236 10.19 -18.06 -0.13
N ASP A 237 9.75 -19.22 -0.63
CA ASP A 237 10.60 -20.16 -1.37
C ASP A 237 11.23 -19.54 -2.63
N ASN A 238 10.68 -18.46 -3.15
CA ASN A 238 11.19 -17.77 -4.34
C ASN A 238 12.07 -16.54 -4.03
N ILE A 239 12.26 -16.19 -2.76
CA ILE A 239 13.10 -15.04 -2.34
C ILE A 239 14.51 -15.49 -1.92
N ASP A 240 14.68 -16.76 -1.52
CA ASP A 240 15.97 -17.41 -1.24
C ASP A 240 16.67 -17.80 -2.56
#